data_3a1aebec87740eaca0889c5b0fffed9e
#
_entry.id   3a1aebec87740eaca0889c5b0fffed9e
#
_cell.length_a   1.000
_cell.length_b   1.000
_cell.length_c   1.000
_cell.angle_alpha   90.00
_cell.angle_beta   90.00
_cell.angle_gamma   90.00
#
_symmetry.space_group_name_H-M   'P 1'
#
loop_
_entity.id
_entity.type
_entity.pdbx_description
1 polymer ?
#
loop_
_entity_poly.entity_id
_entity_poly.type
_entity_poly.pdbx_seq_one_letter_code
_entity_poly.pdbx_strand_id
1 'polypeptide(L)'
;MKYGFMTFVLFLYAMVMTAQRNEIYDDRIQSLQVVANGDWLSPPVMELHDGRVSIDFDDMTHEYTRYTYKLEHCNWNWTKNDEIFDSDYCEGFTEGNTIDDVQESLLTNTLYTHYSLKLPNNECKMKISGNYRVTVYD
;
A
#
# COMPACT_ATOMS: atom_id res chain seq x y z
N MET A 1 1.40 20.60 40.50
CA MET A 1 1.46 21.43 39.29
C MET A 1 2.59 21.05 38.31
N LYS A 2 3.79 20.75 38.76
CA LYS A 2 4.90 20.37 37.85
C LYS A 2 4.64 19.09 37.02
N TYR A 3 3.95 18.12 37.61
CA TYR A 3 3.67 16.84 36.93
C TYR A 3 2.53 16.93 35.92
N GLY A 4 1.54 17.78 36.14
CA GLY A 4 0.41 17.98 35.21
C GLY A 4 0.84 18.63 33.90
N PHE A 5 1.79 19.54 33.94
CA PHE A 5 2.31 20.20 32.74
C PHE A 5 3.15 19.21 31.89
N MET A 6 3.94 18.37 32.53
CA MET A 6 4.76 17.37 31.86
C MET A 6 3.90 16.26 31.21
N THR A 7 2.81 15.87 31.88
CA THR A 7 1.84 14.90 31.34
C THR A 7 1.10 15.47 30.14
N PHE A 8 0.74 16.75 30.18
CA PHE A 8 0.06 17.45 29.08
C PHE A 8 0.97 17.59 27.85
N VAL A 9 2.24 17.91 28.03
CA VAL A 9 3.24 17.98 26.94
C VAL A 9 3.47 16.60 26.31
N LEU A 10 3.53 15.53 27.11
CA LEU A 10 3.63 14.15 26.60
C LEU A 10 2.37 13.75 25.79
N PHE A 11 1.20 14.20 26.22
CA PHE A 11 -0.05 13.92 25.50
C PHE A 11 -0.14 14.68 24.17
N LEU A 12 0.38 15.90 24.11
CA LEU A 12 0.49 16.68 22.87
C LEU A 12 1.48 16.07 21.89
N TYR A 13 2.58 15.47 22.37
CA TYR A 13 3.55 14.75 21.52
C TYR A 13 2.94 13.47 20.92
N ALA A 14 2.08 12.78 21.63
CA ALA A 14 1.40 11.57 21.14
C ALA A 14 0.40 11.88 20.01
N MET A 15 -0.10 13.10 19.90
CA MET A 15 -1.04 13.49 18.82
C MET A 15 -0.36 13.79 17.48
N VAL A 16 0.96 13.82 17.41
CA VAL A 16 1.72 14.11 16.17
C VAL A 16 2.24 12.85 15.50
N MET A 17 1.90 11.67 16.02
CA MET A 17 2.24 10.41 15.38
C MET A 17 1.34 10.20 14.17
N THR A 18 1.81 10.56 12.98
CA THR A 18 1.19 10.14 11.72
C THR A 18 1.45 8.66 11.53
N ALA A 19 0.46 7.85 11.88
CA ALA A 19 0.51 6.43 11.57
C ALA A 19 0.38 6.21 10.05
N GLN A 20 1.04 5.20 9.53
CA GLN A 20 0.80 4.71 8.17
C GLN A 20 -0.70 4.50 7.95
N ARG A 21 -1.23 5.02 6.86
CA ARG A 21 -2.64 4.86 6.48
C ARG A 21 -2.73 4.38 5.05
N ASN A 22 -3.58 3.38 4.84
CA ASN A 22 -4.06 3.05 3.52
C ASN A 22 -5.23 3.98 3.22
N GLU A 23 -5.20 4.65 2.07
CA GLU A 23 -6.19 5.68 1.71
C GLU A 23 -6.84 5.34 0.37
N ILE A 24 -8.15 5.57 0.30
CA ILE A 24 -8.94 5.45 -0.93
C ILE A 24 -9.39 6.86 -1.31
N TYR A 25 -9.10 7.25 -2.54
CA TYR A 25 -9.44 8.57 -3.08
C TYR A 25 -10.60 8.54 -4.09
N ASP A 26 -11.03 7.34 -4.50
CA ASP A 26 -12.10 7.13 -5.47
C ASP A 26 -13.26 6.40 -4.80
N ASP A 27 -14.44 6.99 -4.86
CA ASP A 27 -15.66 6.42 -4.25
C ASP A 27 -16.10 5.08 -4.87
N ARG A 28 -15.62 4.76 -6.06
CA ARG A 28 -15.86 3.46 -6.73
C ARG A 28 -15.14 2.32 -6.03
N ILE A 29 -14.05 2.63 -5.32
CA ILE A 29 -13.17 1.64 -4.71
C ILE A 29 -13.61 1.35 -3.28
N GLN A 30 -13.71 0.07 -2.96
CA GLN A 30 -14.08 -0.42 -1.63
C GLN A 30 -13.12 -1.54 -1.19
N SER A 31 -13.24 -1.95 0.05
CA SER A 31 -12.59 -3.16 0.60
C SER A 31 -11.07 -3.19 0.47
N LEU A 32 -10.40 -2.02 0.46
CA LEU A 32 -8.93 -1.97 0.36
C LEU A 32 -8.29 -2.71 1.53
N GLN A 33 -7.47 -3.71 1.20
CA GLN A 33 -6.74 -4.54 2.15
C GLN A 33 -5.28 -4.65 1.73
N VAL A 34 -4.39 -4.57 2.72
CA VAL A 34 -2.95 -4.78 2.51
C VAL A 34 -2.49 -5.84 3.50
N VAL A 35 -2.10 -6.99 2.99
CA VAL A 35 -1.80 -8.19 3.80
C VAL A 35 -0.39 -8.66 3.50
N ALA A 36 0.47 -8.73 4.52
CA ALA A 36 1.81 -9.29 4.40
C ALA A 36 1.81 -10.78 4.79
N ASN A 37 2.43 -11.60 3.97
CA ASN A 37 2.66 -13.03 4.20
C ASN A 37 1.37 -13.85 4.51
N GLY A 38 0.20 -13.35 4.09
CA GLY A 38 -1.09 -13.95 4.36
C GLY A 38 -1.62 -13.78 5.79
N ASP A 39 -0.96 -12.97 6.61
CA ASP A 39 -1.40 -12.67 7.98
C ASP A 39 -2.23 -11.37 8.03
N TRP A 40 -3.54 -11.54 8.16
CA TRP A 40 -4.53 -10.45 8.18
C TRP A 40 -4.51 -9.60 9.45
N LEU A 41 -3.89 -10.09 10.51
CA LEU A 41 -3.87 -9.44 11.82
C LEU A 41 -2.57 -8.69 12.10
N SER A 42 -1.55 -8.95 11.31
CA SER A 42 -0.23 -8.29 11.45
C SER A 42 -0.15 -7.03 10.61
N PRO A 43 0.66 -6.05 11.03
CA PRO A 43 1.02 -4.92 10.19
C PRO A 43 1.59 -5.38 8.84
N PRO A 44 1.41 -4.63 7.75
CA PRO A 44 1.89 -5.01 6.43
C PRO A 44 3.42 -4.82 6.31
N VAL A 45 4.17 -5.59 7.08
CA VAL A 45 5.62 -5.64 7.10
C VAL A 45 6.07 -7.00 6.59
N MET A 46 6.98 -7.00 5.63
CA MET A 46 7.52 -8.22 5.05
C MET A 46 9.04 -8.20 5.03
N GLU A 47 9.65 -9.37 4.99
CA GLU A 47 11.09 -9.52 4.76
C GLU A 47 11.44 -9.25 3.30
N LEU A 48 12.57 -8.59 3.06
CA LEU A 48 12.94 -8.07 1.74
C LEU A 48 13.03 -9.16 0.64
N HIS A 49 13.56 -10.34 0.98
CA HIS A 49 13.82 -11.38 -0.03
C HIS A 49 12.80 -12.53 -0.02
N ASP A 50 12.18 -12.79 1.13
CA ASP A 50 11.30 -13.94 1.32
C ASP A 50 9.84 -13.55 1.56
N GLY A 51 9.59 -12.26 1.86
CA GLY A 51 8.24 -11.76 2.14
C GLY A 51 7.43 -11.49 0.88
N ARG A 52 6.12 -11.48 1.07
CA ARG A 52 5.13 -11.07 0.05
C ARG A 52 4.08 -10.18 0.67
N VAL A 53 3.62 -9.21 -0.09
CA VAL A 53 2.46 -8.39 0.27
C VAL A 53 1.42 -8.48 -0.84
N SER A 54 0.15 -8.65 -0.46
CA SER A 54 -0.98 -8.47 -1.36
C SER A 54 -1.69 -7.16 -1.05
N ILE A 55 -2.11 -6.49 -2.11
CA ILE A 55 -2.95 -5.30 -2.06
C ILE A 55 -4.20 -5.64 -2.86
N ASP A 56 -5.31 -5.75 -2.16
CA ASP A 56 -6.57 -6.22 -2.70
C ASP A 56 -7.63 -5.13 -2.55
N PHE A 57 -8.44 -4.91 -3.58
CA PHE A 57 -9.53 -3.95 -3.55
C PHE A 57 -10.65 -4.32 -4.54
N ASP A 58 -11.83 -3.77 -4.31
CA ASP A 58 -13.01 -4.01 -5.12
C ASP A 58 -13.44 -2.71 -5.84
N ASP A 59 -13.60 -2.80 -7.16
CA ASP A 59 -14.24 -1.76 -7.97
C ASP A 59 -15.74 -2.06 -8.09
N MET A 60 -16.55 -1.15 -7.55
CA MET A 60 -18.01 -1.32 -7.47
C MET A 60 -18.75 -1.03 -8.78
N THR A 61 -18.06 -0.64 -9.83
CA THR A 61 -18.68 -0.44 -11.15
C THR A 61 -19.03 -1.74 -11.87
N HIS A 62 -18.42 -2.86 -11.45
CA HIS A 62 -18.53 -4.17 -12.11
C HIS A 62 -18.10 -4.14 -13.59
N GLU A 63 -17.22 -3.22 -13.93
CA GLU A 63 -16.61 -3.10 -15.24
C GLU A 63 -15.11 -3.36 -15.12
N TYR A 64 -14.50 -3.84 -16.19
CA TYR A 64 -13.05 -3.96 -16.23
C TYR A 64 -12.42 -2.58 -16.40
N THR A 65 -11.65 -2.16 -15.42
CA THR A 65 -10.81 -0.97 -15.46
C THR A 65 -9.34 -1.38 -15.48
N ARG A 66 -8.55 -0.81 -16.37
CA ARG A 66 -7.12 -1.07 -16.40
C ARG A 66 -6.42 -0.24 -15.33
N TYR A 67 -6.24 -0.83 -14.16
CA TYR A 67 -5.44 -0.21 -13.10
C TYR A 67 -3.96 -0.45 -13.31
N THR A 68 -3.19 0.61 -13.10
CA THR A 68 -1.73 0.59 -13.07
C THR A 68 -1.25 0.97 -11.68
N TYR A 69 0.00 0.61 -11.35
CA TYR A 69 0.56 0.99 -10.07
C TYR A 69 1.93 1.62 -10.20
N LYS A 70 2.27 2.39 -9.19
CA LYS A 70 3.56 3.02 -8.97
C LYS A 70 4.08 2.62 -7.60
N LEU A 71 5.36 2.25 -7.54
CA LEU A 71 6.09 1.95 -6.31
C LEU A 71 7.11 3.06 -6.03
N GLU A 72 7.09 3.63 -4.85
CA GLU A 72 8.03 4.66 -4.41
C GLU A 72 8.69 4.25 -3.09
N HIS A 73 10.00 4.38 -3.00
CA HIS A 73 10.72 4.27 -1.72
C HIS A 73 10.57 5.58 -0.95
N CYS A 74 10.22 5.47 0.34
CA CYS A 74 9.93 6.62 1.19
C CYS A 74 10.91 6.73 2.36
N ASN A 75 11.09 7.96 2.81
CA ASN A 75 11.75 8.29 4.06
C ASN A 75 10.92 7.83 5.28
N TRP A 76 11.48 7.97 6.47
CA TRP A 76 10.81 7.63 7.73
C TRP A 76 9.47 8.37 7.95
N ASN A 77 9.30 9.54 7.33
CA ASN A 77 8.09 10.38 7.41
C ASN A 77 7.12 10.16 6.23
N TRP A 78 7.30 9.09 5.46
CA TRP A 78 6.49 8.74 4.30
C TRP A 78 6.56 9.69 3.11
N THR A 79 7.49 10.64 3.10
CA THR A 79 7.80 11.42 1.91
C THR A 79 8.65 10.59 0.95
N LYS A 80 8.49 10.80 -0.36
CA LYS A 80 9.35 10.16 -1.35
C LYS A 80 10.82 10.44 -1.04
N ASN A 81 11.65 9.43 -1.15
CA ASN A 81 13.09 9.59 -1.01
C ASN A 81 13.68 10.01 -2.37
N ASP A 82 14.01 11.30 -2.50
CA ASP A 82 14.60 11.87 -3.72
C ASP A 82 16.13 11.74 -3.79
N GLU A 83 16.75 11.15 -2.76
CA GLU A 83 18.22 10.95 -2.71
C GLU A 83 18.69 9.70 -3.46
N ILE A 84 17.75 8.80 -3.80
CA ILE A 84 18.04 7.55 -4.50
C ILE A 84 17.25 7.46 -5.81
N PHE A 85 17.84 6.79 -6.79
CA PHE A 85 17.17 6.55 -8.08
C PHE A 85 16.26 5.33 -7.99
N ASP A 86 15.30 5.26 -8.89
CA ASP A 86 14.36 4.13 -8.97
C ASP A 86 15.07 2.78 -9.13
N SER A 87 16.17 2.76 -9.91
CA SER A 87 17.02 1.58 -10.11
C SER A 87 17.77 1.11 -8.84
N ASP A 88 17.91 1.98 -7.84
CA ASP A 88 18.61 1.64 -6.60
C ASP A 88 17.72 0.79 -5.68
N TYR A 89 16.41 1.05 -5.66
CA TYR A 89 15.48 0.37 -4.77
C TYR A 89 14.58 -0.66 -5.46
N CYS A 90 14.44 -0.62 -6.79
CA CYS A 90 13.60 -1.56 -7.54
C CYS A 90 14.37 -2.19 -8.71
N GLU A 91 14.26 -3.50 -8.86
CA GLU A 91 14.59 -4.23 -10.07
C GLU A 91 13.32 -4.33 -10.90
N GLY A 92 13.35 -3.79 -12.13
CA GLY A 92 12.21 -3.69 -13.05
C GLY A 92 11.67 -2.27 -13.13
N PHE A 93 10.36 -2.15 -13.27
CA PHE A 93 9.70 -0.85 -13.46
C PHE A 93 8.99 -0.41 -12.18
N THR A 94 9.21 0.82 -11.78
CA THR A 94 8.56 1.41 -10.59
C THR A 94 7.20 2.01 -10.91
N GLU A 95 6.88 2.25 -12.18
CA GLU A 95 5.65 2.93 -12.62
C GLU A 95 5.14 2.33 -13.93
N GLY A 96 3.81 2.34 -14.11
CA GLY A 96 3.15 1.91 -15.34
C GLY A 96 2.88 0.41 -15.45
N ASN A 97 3.18 -0.36 -14.41
CA ASN A 97 2.86 -1.78 -14.36
C ASN A 97 1.36 -1.99 -14.16
N THR A 98 0.77 -2.89 -14.94
CA THR A 98 -0.67 -3.18 -14.88
C THR A 98 -0.98 -4.23 -13.80
N ILE A 99 -2.15 -4.12 -13.20
CA ILE A 99 -2.70 -5.15 -12.30
C ILE A 99 -3.50 -6.13 -13.16
N ASP A 100 -2.99 -7.36 -13.30
CA ASP A 100 -3.56 -8.37 -14.19
C ASP A 100 -4.39 -9.43 -13.47
N ASP A 101 -4.29 -9.54 -12.14
CA ASP A 101 -5.11 -10.46 -11.33
C ASP A 101 -6.46 -9.81 -11.04
N VAL A 102 -7.45 -10.10 -11.89
CA VAL A 102 -8.76 -9.48 -11.90
C VAL A 102 -9.84 -10.56 -11.91
N GLN A 103 -10.83 -10.42 -11.04
CA GLN A 103 -11.94 -11.36 -10.92
C GLN A 103 -13.27 -10.62 -10.82
N GLU A 104 -14.22 -10.94 -11.68
CA GLU A 104 -15.58 -10.42 -11.58
C GLU A 104 -16.38 -11.22 -10.55
N SER A 105 -17.18 -10.50 -9.74
CA SER A 105 -18.10 -11.15 -8.81
C SER A 105 -19.22 -11.85 -9.58
N LEU A 106 -19.54 -13.08 -9.16
CA LEU A 106 -20.61 -13.88 -9.73
C LEU A 106 -21.61 -14.29 -8.63
N LEU A 107 -22.89 -14.18 -8.95
CA LEU A 107 -23.99 -14.62 -8.07
C LEU A 107 -24.02 -13.91 -6.70
N THR A 108 -23.57 -12.67 -6.64
CA THR A 108 -23.61 -11.82 -5.44
C THR A 108 -24.73 -10.79 -5.54
N ASN A 109 -25.25 -10.35 -4.39
CA ASN A 109 -26.28 -9.30 -4.35
C ASN A 109 -25.77 -7.93 -4.81
N THR A 110 -24.48 -7.69 -4.60
CA THR A 110 -23.77 -6.50 -5.07
C THR A 110 -22.70 -6.95 -6.05
N LEU A 111 -22.71 -6.39 -7.24
CA LEU A 111 -21.71 -6.70 -8.26
C LEU A 111 -20.49 -5.82 -8.09
N TYR A 112 -19.30 -6.40 -8.24
CA TYR A 112 -18.01 -5.72 -8.17
C TYR A 112 -16.97 -6.45 -9.02
N THR A 113 -15.87 -5.78 -9.33
CA THR A 113 -14.67 -6.38 -9.91
C THR A 113 -13.56 -6.34 -8.88
N HIS A 114 -13.02 -7.49 -8.53
CA HIS A 114 -11.93 -7.66 -7.56
C HIS A 114 -10.57 -7.57 -8.24
N TYR A 115 -9.67 -6.78 -7.69
CA TYR A 115 -8.29 -6.62 -8.14
C TYR A 115 -7.33 -7.05 -7.04
N SER A 116 -6.29 -7.79 -7.43
CA SER A 116 -5.23 -8.26 -6.53
C SER A 116 -3.86 -7.94 -7.09
N LEU A 117 -3.08 -7.16 -6.36
CA LEU A 117 -1.67 -6.88 -6.67
C LEU A 117 -0.78 -7.58 -5.66
N LYS A 118 0.10 -8.43 -6.14
CA LYS A 118 1.10 -9.11 -5.31
C LYS A 118 2.50 -8.55 -5.58
N LEU A 119 3.19 -8.19 -4.52
CA LEU A 119 4.57 -7.71 -4.56
C LEU A 119 5.47 -8.55 -3.63
N PRO A 120 6.72 -8.81 -4.00
CA PRO A 120 7.34 -8.58 -5.31
C PRO A 120 6.73 -9.46 -6.40
N ASN A 121 6.81 -9.00 -7.64
CA ASN A 121 6.38 -9.76 -8.82
C ASN A 121 7.46 -9.71 -9.91
N ASN A 122 7.16 -10.20 -11.13
CA ASN A 122 8.12 -10.24 -12.21
C ASN A 122 8.48 -8.85 -12.76
N GLU A 123 7.57 -7.88 -12.61
CA GLU A 123 7.72 -6.53 -13.13
C GLU A 123 8.45 -5.59 -12.15
N CYS A 124 8.35 -5.89 -10.85
CA CYS A 124 8.90 -5.04 -9.81
C CYS A 124 9.32 -5.85 -8.58
N LYS A 125 10.63 -5.79 -8.26
CA LYS A 125 11.20 -6.42 -7.06
C LYS A 125 11.95 -5.38 -6.24
N MET A 126 11.66 -5.31 -4.95
CA MET A 126 12.39 -4.42 -4.04
C MET A 126 13.81 -4.95 -3.80
N LYS A 127 14.80 -4.06 -3.84
CA LYS A 127 16.24 -4.37 -3.66
C LYS A 127 16.78 -3.98 -2.30
N ILE A 128 16.19 -2.98 -1.69
CA ILE A 128 16.62 -2.45 -0.38
C ILE A 128 15.46 -2.43 0.60
N SER A 129 15.77 -2.46 1.87
CA SER A 129 14.77 -2.30 2.94
C SER A 129 14.36 -0.84 3.10
N GLY A 130 13.17 -0.61 3.65
CA GLY A 130 12.65 0.73 3.91
C GLY A 130 11.14 0.78 3.85
N ASN A 131 10.62 1.99 3.86
CA ASN A 131 9.20 2.24 3.69
C ASN A 131 8.87 2.37 2.19
N TYR A 132 7.83 1.70 1.77
CA TYR A 132 7.35 1.76 0.40
C TYR A 132 5.92 2.25 0.33
N ARG A 133 5.65 3.11 -0.63
CA ARG A 133 4.30 3.56 -0.98
C ARG A 133 3.93 3.00 -2.34
N VAL A 134 2.78 2.33 -2.39
CA VAL A 134 2.17 1.88 -3.64
C VAL A 134 0.98 2.77 -3.93
N THR A 135 0.96 3.37 -5.11
CA THR A 135 -0.17 4.15 -5.61
C THR A 135 -0.77 3.42 -6.79
N VAL A 136 -2.06 3.13 -6.72
CA VAL A 136 -2.83 2.52 -7.81
C VAL A 136 -3.69 3.60 -8.47
N TYR A 137 -3.73 3.60 -9.79
CA TYR A 137 -4.46 4.59 -10.60
C TYR A 137 -4.95 3.98 -11.93
N ASP A 138 -5.93 4.57 -12.56
CA ASP A 138 -6.52 4.24 -13.86
C ASP A 138 -6.13 5.26 -14.94
#